data_b4cbbd68c7e559cebaff001d112ec937
#
_entry.id   b4cbbd68c7e559cebaff001d112ec937
#
_cell.length_a   1.000
_cell.length_b   1.000
_cell.length_c   1.000
_cell.angle_alpha   90.00
_cell.angle_beta   90.00
_cell.angle_gamma   90.00
#
_symmetry.space_group_name_H-M   'P 1'
#
loop_
_entity.id
_entity.type
_entity.pdbx_description
1 polymer ?
#
loop_
_entity_poly.entity_id
_entity_poly.type
_entity_poly.pdbx_seq_one_letter_code
_entity_poly.pdbx_strand_id
1 'polypeptide(L)'
;MNKWFKSGAPWVWLSAAGVSISLISVLGLLWLIASRGLSYFWPADIYQFDMTDEQGKNLTVIGEIYDRESIPVSQLVHLDLAIDKSAKTIERLLIKTGNRELVSLDFRWILVPQITQTTLPEDIVVIERRTNGNFYGYIEQIVLDGKAVEESKMDELLERVSDFQAEIAELQTADIGAINYQIERTRLQVRKHQLDDTLTPELALMLKEKVAGLQAEYQVLERALMALREKVARDQIIMRAMDGQRVTINFEDIIKVSFNNKLSFFGKLQMFISQIAAFVSDDPREANTEGGVFPAIFGTVLMVLLMTVIVSPLGVVAAIYLHEYAGNNALTKLLRIAVINLAGVPSIVYGVFGLGFFVYMVGGSLDQLFYAETLPSPTFGTPGVMWSAITLAILTLPVVIVSTEEGLSRIPSAMRHGSLALGATKAETLWRIILPIASPAIMTGIILAIARAAGEVAPLMLVGVVKMAPNLPLDGNFPFLHLDRKFMHLGFHIYDVGFQSPNVEAARPLVYATALLLVSIIVALNMTAVSIRNRLREKYRMLEH
;
A
#
# COMPACT_ATOMS: atom_id res chain seq x y z
N MET A 1 -11.34 -56.77 1.58
CA MET A 1 -10.59 -55.71 0.87
C MET A 1 -11.06 -55.48 -0.58
N ASN A 2 -11.28 -56.50 -1.41
CA ASN A 2 -11.65 -56.29 -2.83
C ASN A 2 -12.99 -55.56 -3.09
N LYS A 3 -13.99 -55.66 -2.22
CA LYS A 3 -15.30 -54.96 -2.41
C LYS A 3 -15.19 -53.46 -2.14
N TRP A 4 -14.35 -53.05 -1.16
CA TRP A 4 -14.13 -51.66 -0.83
C TRP A 4 -13.36 -50.91 -1.93
N PHE A 5 -12.32 -51.56 -2.50
CA PHE A 5 -11.60 -50.98 -3.65
C PHE A 5 -12.49 -50.90 -4.94
N LYS A 6 -13.34 -51.92 -5.14
CA LYS A 6 -14.24 -51.97 -6.31
C LYS A 6 -15.43 -50.95 -6.18
N SER A 7 -15.77 -50.54 -4.97
CA SER A 7 -16.86 -49.54 -4.74
C SER A 7 -16.41 -48.08 -5.03
N GLY A 8 -15.11 -47.86 -5.30
CA GLY A 8 -14.58 -46.50 -5.47
C GLY A 8 -14.42 -45.70 -4.16
N ALA A 9 -14.84 -46.26 -3.01
CA ALA A 9 -14.78 -45.58 -1.72
C ALA A 9 -13.37 -45.04 -1.34
N PRO A 10 -12.24 -45.76 -1.59
CA PRO A 10 -10.91 -45.26 -1.29
C PRO A 10 -10.59 -43.94 -2.01
N TRP A 11 -11.02 -43.83 -3.27
CA TRP A 11 -10.77 -42.64 -4.08
C TRP A 11 -11.62 -41.45 -3.62
N VAL A 12 -12.86 -41.69 -3.16
CA VAL A 12 -13.69 -40.66 -2.54
C VAL A 12 -13.05 -40.14 -1.25
N TRP A 13 -12.57 -41.06 -0.39
CA TRP A 13 -11.86 -40.66 0.84
C TRP A 13 -10.55 -39.93 0.57
N LEU A 14 -9.78 -40.36 -0.43
CA LEU A 14 -8.55 -39.67 -0.84
C LEU A 14 -8.84 -38.25 -1.35
N SER A 15 -9.86 -38.12 -2.19
CA SER A 15 -10.30 -36.80 -2.70
C SER A 15 -10.79 -35.90 -1.57
N ALA A 16 -11.59 -36.44 -0.65
CA ALA A 16 -12.07 -35.70 0.53
C ALA A 16 -10.91 -35.27 1.44
N ALA A 17 -9.94 -36.15 1.67
CA ALA A 17 -8.73 -35.81 2.41
C ALA A 17 -7.92 -34.70 1.74
N GLY A 18 -7.72 -34.77 0.42
CA GLY A 18 -7.04 -33.72 -0.36
C GLY A 18 -7.73 -32.37 -0.26
N VAL A 19 -9.06 -32.34 -0.41
CA VAL A 19 -9.86 -31.11 -0.25
C VAL A 19 -9.76 -30.56 1.18
N SER A 20 -9.85 -31.45 2.19
CA SER A 20 -9.76 -31.06 3.60
C SER A 20 -8.40 -30.46 3.95
N ILE A 21 -7.30 -31.08 3.50
CA ILE A 21 -5.94 -30.55 3.70
C ILE A 21 -5.78 -29.18 3.03
N SER A 22 -6.24 -29.03 1.79
CA SER A 22 -6.19 -27.76 1.08
C SER A 22 -6.96 -26.68 1.82
N LEU A 23 -8.19 -27.00 2.28
CA LEU A 23 -9.04 -26.04 3.01
C LEU A 23 -8.41 -25.64 4.35
N ILE A 24 -7.91 -26.62 5.13
CA ILE A 24 -7.22 -26.34 6.41
C ILE A 24 -5.98 -25.49 6.18
N SER A 25 -5.19 -25.77 5.13
CA SER A 25 -3.99 -24.99 4.82
C SER A 25 -4.31 -23.54 4.47
N VAL A 26 -5.31 -23.31 3.63
CA VAL A 26 -5.74 -21.96 3.24
C VAL A 26 -6.32 -21.19 4.43
N LEU A 27 -7.26 -21.81 5.17
CA LEU A 27 -7.87 -21.17 6.33
C LEU A 27 -6.85 -20.95 7.45
N GLY A 28 -5.92 -21.90 7.65
CA GLY A 28 -4.81 -21.77 8.61
C GLY A 28 -3.88 -20.62 8.27
N LEU A 29 -3.53 -20.45 6.99
CA LEU A 29 -2.73 -19.32 6.53
C LEU A 29 -3.45 -17.98 6.73
N LEU A 30 -4.73 -17.91 6.35
CA LEU A 30 -5.53 -16.69 6.55
C LEU A 30 -5.69 -16.37 8.05
N TRP A 31 -5.89 -17.37 8.89
CA TRP A 31 -5.94 -17.21 10.34
C TRP A 31 -4.63 -16.69 10.91
N LEU A 32 -3.49 -17.22 10.44
CA LEU A 32 -2.17 -16.77 10.85
C LEU A 32 -1.95 -15.29 10.46
N ILE A 33 -2.28 -14.93 9.22
CA ILE A 33 -2.17 -13.54 8.76
C ILE A 33 -3.08 -12.63 9.59
N ALA A 34 -4.33 -13.04 9.82
CA ALA A 34 -5.29 -12.25 10.59
C ALA A 34 -4.86 -12.09 12.05
N SER A 35 -4.48 -13.19 12.73
CA SER A 35 -4.08 -13.13 14.13
C SER A 35 -2.81 -12.30 14.35
N ARG A 36 -1.79 -12.48 13.51
CA ARG A 36 -0.55 -11.71 13.59
C ARG A 36 -0.71 -10.28 13.11
N GLY A 37 -1.51 -10.04 12.07
CA GLY A 37 -1.78 -8.70 11.56
C GLY A 37 -2.62 -7.86 12.53
N LEU A 38 -3.64 -8.44 13.17
CA LEU A 38 -4.44 -7.72 14.15
C LEU A 38 -3.68 -7.48 15.46
N SER A 39 -2.77 -8.38 15.86
CA SER A 39 -1.95 -8.16 17.06
C SER A 39 -1.05 -6.92 16.96
N TYR A 40 -0.70 -6.48 15.75
CA TYR A 40 0.08 -5.27 15.52
C TYR A 40 -0.61 -4.00 16.06
N PHE A 41 -1.94 -3.96 16.01
CA PHE A 41 -2.72 -2.79 16.44
C PHE A 41 -3.11 -2.83 17.92
N TRP A 42 -2.84 -3.93 18.62
CA TRP A 42 -3.20 -4.02 20.02
C TRP A 42 -2.21 -3.24 20.89
N PRO A 43 -2.67 -2.28 21.73
CA PRO A 43 -1.78 -1.52 22.59
C PRO A 43 -1.02 -2.44 23.54
N ALA A 44 0.30 -2.48 23.39
CA ALA A 44 1.15 -3.28 24.25
C ALA A 44 1.34 -2.63 25.61
N ASP A 45 1.55 -3.47 26.65
CA ASP A 45 1.93 -3.01 27.98
C ASP A 45 3.41 -2.61 27.97
N ILE A 46 3.74 -1.52 28.68
CA ILE A 46 5.09 -1.01 28.79
C ILE A 46 5.70 -1.49 30.10
N TYR A 47 6.75 -2.26 29.97
CA TYR A 47 7.48 -2.83 31.10
C TYR A 47 8.71 -1.97 31.43
N GLN A 48 9.03 -1.90 32.71
CA GLN A 48 10.33 -1.47 33.18
C GLN A 48 11.07 -2.68 33.72
N PHE A 49 12.25 -2.95 33.16
CA PHE A 49 13.14 -4.02 33.55
C PHE A 49 14.37 -3.43 34.22
N ASP A 50 14.57 -3.76 35.49
CA ASP A 50 15.83 -3.49 36.18
C ASP A 50 16.71 -4.73 36.01
N MET A 51 17.88 -4.54 35.44
CA MET A 51 18.78 -5.62 35.07
C MET A 51 20.24 -5.25 35.39
N THR A 52 21.08 -6.25 35.45
CA THR A 52 22.52 -6.08 35.63
C THR A 52 23.23 -6.43 34.32
N ASP A 53 24.05 -5.51 33.81
CA ASP A 53 24.83 -5.74 32.61
C ASP A 53 26.00 -6.73 32.84
N GLU A 54 26.72 -7.07 31.78
CA GLU A 54 27.88 -7.96 31.83
C GLU A 54 29.01 -7.44 32.73
N GLN A 55 29.04 -6.15 33.02
CA GLN A 55 30.04 -5.49 33.86
C GLN A 55 29.58 -5.30 35.31
N GLY A 56 28.38 -5.83 35.67
CA GLY A 56 27.82 -5.71 37.03
C GLY A 56 27.18 -4.35 37.30
N LYS A 57 26.95 -3.50 36.28
CA LYS A 57 26.28 -2.22 36.43
C LYS A 57 24.76 -2.38 36.33
N ASN A 58 24.04 -1.74 37.25
CA ASN A 58 22.59 -1.70 37.19
C ASN A 58 22.15 -0.83 35.99
N LEU A 59 21.25 -1.38 35.19
CA LEU A 59 20.68 -0.75 34.00
C LEU A 59 19.16 -0.91 34.07
N THR A 60 18.44 0.15 33.79
CA THR A 60 16.99 0.12 33.62
C THR A 60 16.66 0.18 32.13
N VAL A 61 15.83 -0.76 31.66
CA VAL A 61 15.34 -0.80 30.28
C VAL A 61 13.82 -0.63 30.32
N ILE A 62 13.29 0.35 29.59
CA ILE A 62 11.85 0.58 29.43
C ILE A 62 11.47 0.20 28.00
N GLY A 63 10.35 -0.51 27.84
CA GLY A 63 9.84 -0.83 26.51
C GLY A 63 8.76 -1.88 26.48
N GLU A 64 8.33 -2.22 25.27
CA GLU A 64 7.33 -3.25 24.98
C GLU A 64 8.02 -4.59 24.74
N ILE A 65 7.45 -5.68 25.25
CA ILE A 65 7.88 -7.04 24.86
C ILE A 65 7.35 -7.28 23.46
N TYR A 66 8.27 -7.35 22.51
CA TYR A 66 7.95 -7.51 21.10
C TYR A 66 7.97 -8.98 20.65
N ASP A 67 8.96 -9.75 21.11
CA ASP A 67 9.06 -11.19 20.83
C ASP A 67 9.74 -11.93 22.00
N ARG A 68 9.53 -13.24 22.06
CA ARG A 68 10.14 -14.14 23.05
C ARG A 68 10.74 -15.35 22.33
N GLU A 69 11.99 -15.63 22.63
CA GLU A 69 12.70 -16.73 21.99
C GLU A 69 13.48 -17.55 23.03
N SER A 70 13.48 -18.86 22.86
CA SER A 70 14.31 -19.79 23.66
C SER A 70 15.52 -20.18 22.84
N ILE A 71 16.72 -19.80 23.29
CA ILE A 71 17.98 -20.11 22.63
C ILE A 71 18.78 -21.17 23.41
N PRO A 72 19.55 -22.05 22.73
CA PRO A 72 20.42 -23.01 23.39
C PRO A 72 21.54 -22.29 24.15
N VAL A 73 21.83 -22.75 25.38
CA VAL A 73 22.93 -22.21 26.21
C VAL A 73 24.28 -22.25 25.48
N SER A 74 24.48 -23.22 24.57
CA SER A 74 25.69 -23.32 23.76
C SER A 74 25.98 -22.08 22.90
N GLN A 75 25.00 -21.28 22.56
CA GLN A 75 25.19 -20.03 21.81
C GLN A 75 25.69 -18.86 22.68
N LEU A 76 25.55 -18.99 24.01
CA LEU A 76 25.91 -17.95 24.98
C LEU A 76 27.24 -18.23 25.70
N VAL A 77 27.96 -19.28 25.32
CA VAL A 77 29.21 -19.70 25.97
C VAL A 77 30.31 -18.65 25.93
N HIS A 78 30.21 -17.69 24.99
CA HIS A 78 31.17 -16.60 24.84
C HIS A 78 30.91 -15.41 25.77
N LEU A 79 29.73 -15.38 26.42
CA LEU A 79 29.37 -14.34 27.36
C LEU A 79 29.66 -14.86 28.78
N ASP A 80 30.45 -14.09 29.54
CA ASP A 80 30.81 -14.43 30.96
C ASP A 80 29.62 -14.11 31.89
N LEU A 81 28.47 -14.71 31.62
CA LEU A 81 27.24 -14.50 32.37
C LEU A 81 27.11 -15.58 33.47
N ALA A 82 26.61 -15.16 34.61
CA ALA A 82 26.23 -16.09 35.71
C ALA A 82 24.95 -16.87 35.34
N ILE A 83 25.05 -17.72 34.32
CA ILE A 83 23.96 -18.54 33.81
C ILE A 83 24.07 -19.96 34.38
N ASP A 84 22.94 -20.54 34.76
CA ASP A 84 22.89 -21.96 35.12
C ASP A 84 23.26 -22.84 33.90
N LYS A 85 24.50 -23.32 33.89
CA LYS A 85 25.05 -24.17 32.82
C LYS A 85 24.36 -25.52 32.70
N SER A 86 23.46 -25.88 33.62
CA SER A 86 22.65 -27.10 33.57
C SER A 86 21.38 -26.94 32.71
N ALA A 87 20.94 -25.72 32.44
CA ALA A 87 19.79 -25.44 31.59
C ALA A 87 20.14 -25.75 30.13
N LYS A 88 19.22 -26.39 29.39
CA LYS A 88 19.38 -26.65 27.95
C LYS A 88 19.14 -25.44 27.10
N THR A 89 18.19 -24.59 27.50
CA THR A 89 17.76 -23.38 26.79
C THR A 89 17.57 -22.22 27.75
N ILE A 90 17.77 -21.01 27.27
CA ILE A 90 17.53 -19.77 28.01
C ILE A 90 16.55 -18.94 27.19
N GLU A 91 15.59 -18.32 27.87
CA GLU A 91 14.65 -17.38 27.28
C GLU A 91 15.30 -16.00 27.14
N ARG A 92 15.12 -15.38 25.96
CA ARG A 92 15.46 -13.99 25.71
C ARG A 92 14.23 -13.24 25.21
N LEU A 93 14.16 -11.98 25.55
CA LEU A 93 13.08 -11.07 25.18
C LEU A 93 13.62 -10.02 24.19
N LEU A 94 12.91 -9.83 23.09
CA LEU A 94 13.13 -8.67 22.21
C LEU A 94 12.26 -7.53 22.74
N ILE A 95 12.91 -6.48 23.22
CA ILE A 95 12.24 -5.30 23.76
C ILE A 95 12.33 -4.17 22.73
N LYS A 96 11.18 -3.57 22.40
CA LYS A 96 11.13 -2.32 21.65
C LYS A 96 11.34 -1.19 22.66
N THR A 97 12.52 -0.62 22.64
CA THR A 97 12.94 0.43 23.59
C THR A 97 12.62 1.84 23.10
N GLY A 98 12.37 2.01 21.80
CA GLY A 98 12.22 3.34 21.20
C GLY A 98 13.42 4.25 21.50
N ASN A 99 13.18 5.54 21.67
CA ASN A 99 14.19 6.51 22.13
C ASN A 99 15.47 6.52 21.28
N ARG A 100 15.32 6.50 19.95
CA ARG A 100 16.46 6.40 18.98
C ARG A 100 17.53 7.47 19.18
N GLU A 101 17.19 8.60 19.75
CA GLU A 101 18.17 9.67 20.05
C GLU A 101 19.17 9.27 21.13
N LEU A 102 18.75 8.41 22.05
CA LEU A 102 19.56 7.96 23.19
C LEU A 102 20.17 6.59 22.94
N VAL A 103 19.42 5.72 22.25
CA VAL A 103 19.80 4.34 21.97
C VAL A 103 19.79 4.16 20.46
N SER A 104 20.90 3.83 19.86
CA SER A 104 21.05 3.71 18.41
C SER A 104 20.11 2.70 17.73
N LEU A 105 19.48 1.82 18.51
CA LEU A 105 18.60 0.76 18.03
C LEU A 105 17.25 0.79 18.78
N ASP A 106 16.15 0.73 18.04
CA ASP A 106 14.77 0.63 18.59
C ASP A 106 14.52 -0.67 19.35
N PHE A 107 15.27 -1.70 19.07
CA PHE A 107 15.07 -3.05 19.58
C PHE A 107 16.33 -3.56 20.24
N ARG A 108 16.14 -4.17 21.41
CA ARG A 108 17.23 -4.76 22.18
C ARG A 108 16.82 -6.15 22.67
N TRP A 109 17.71 -7.14 22.47
CA TRP A 109 17.58 -8.44 23.11
C TRP A 109 18.08 -8.37 24.55
N ILE A 110 17.27 -8.82 25.49
CA ILE A 110 17.65 -8.99 26.89
C ILE A 110 17.46 -10.45 27.30
N LEU A 111 18.36 -10.96 28.12
CA LEU A 111 18.28 -12.33 28.64
C LEU A 111 17.45 -12.32 29.94
N VAL A 112 16.44 -13.18 30.03
CA VAL A 112 15.58 -13.26 31.21
C VAL A 112 16.36 -13.46 32.53
N PRO A 113 17.43 -14.26 32.58
CA PRO A 113 18.24 -14.40 33.81
C PRO A 113 18.99 -13.15 34.27
N GLN A 114 19.15 -12.13 33.40
CA GLN A 114 19.76 -10.84 33.78
C GLN A 114 18.77 -9.86 34.40
N ILE A 115 17.46 -10.14 34.30
CA ILE A 115 16.40 -9.30 34.84
C ILE A 115 16.29 -9.55 36.33
N THR A 116 16.54 -8.50 37.11
CA THR A 116 16.42 -8.53 38.57
C THR A 116 14.98 -8.27 39.01
N GLN A 117 14.32 -7.30 38.36
CA GLN A 117 12.94 -6.92 38.68
C GLN A 117 12.21 -6.50 37.40
N THR A 118 10.94 -6.86 37.30
CA THR A 118 10.02 -6.42 36.25
C THR A 118 8.85 -5.70 36.89
N THR A 119 8.59 -4.48 36.46
CA THR A 119 7.47 -3.67 36.94
C THR A 119 6.63 -3.16 35.78
N LEU A 120 5.38 -2.80 36.07
CA LEU A 120 4.42 -2.18 35.14
C LEU A 120 3.97 -0.85 35.72
N PRO A 121 4.79 0.21 35.62
CA PRO A 121 4.42 1.52 36.16
C PRO A 121 3.24 2.11 35.35
N GLU A 122 2.27 2.68 36.07
CA GLU A 122 1.09 3.31 35.45
C GLU A 122 1.38 4.68 34.87
N ASP A 123 2.45 5.34 35.31
CA ASP A 123 2.85 6.70 34.96
C ASP A 123 3.83 6.76 33.75
N ILE A 124 4.19 5.60 33.18
CA ILE A 124 4.94 5.56 31.92
C ILE A 124 4.06 6.01 30.77
N VAL A 125 4.62 6.91 29.97
CA VAL A 125 3.99 7.48 28.78
C VAL A 125 4.63 6.95 27.52
N VAL A 126 3.79 6.67 26.54
CA VAL A 126 4.19 6.41 25.16
C VAL A 126 3.90 7.66 24.33
N ILE A 127 4.93 8.26 23.76
CA ILE A 127 4.81 9.36 22.80
C ILE A 127 5.10 8.82 21.41
N GLU A 128 4.08 8.80 20.56
CA GLU A 128 4.22 8.53 19.14
C GLU A 128 4.65 9.81 18.44
N ARG A 129 5.77 9.74 17.70
CA ARG A 129 6.39 10.91 17.09
C ARG A 129 6.37 10.82 15.56
N ARG A 130 6.53 11.96 14.92
CA ARG A 130 6.69 12.05 13.44
C ARG A 130 8.03 11.53 12.97
N THR A 131 9.06 11.77 13.77
CA THR A 131 10.44 11.38 13.52
C THR A 131 11.01 10.66 14.74
N ASN A 132 12.02 9.83 14.56
CA ASN A 132 12.73 9.08 15.61
C ASN A 132 11.87 8.02 16.34
N GLY A 133 10.73 7.59 15.78
CA GLY A 133 9.89 6.54 16.34
C GLY A 133 9.24 6.88 17.70
N ASN A 134 8.81 5.87 18.43
CA ASN A 134 8.16 6.05 19.73
C ASN A 134 9.18 6.44 20.81
N PHE A 135 8.75 7.30 21.73
CA PHE A 135 9.47 7.61 22.96
C PHE A 135 8.75 7.00 24.17
N TYR A 136 9.50 6.33 25.02
CA TYR A 136 9.02 5.75 26.30
C TYR A 136 9.73 6.43 27.46
N GLY A 137 8.97 6.93 28.40
CA GLY A 137 9.54 7.62 29.57
C GLY A 137 8.49 8.23 30.48
N TYR A 138 8.92 9.15 31.32
CA TYR A 138 8.10 9.84 32.28
C TYR A 138 8.03 11.33 31.94
N ILE A 139 6.86 11.93 32.06
CA ILE A 139 6.69 13.38 31.90
C ILE A 139 7.26 14.07 33.15
N GLU A 140 8.21 14.98 32.99
CA GLU A 140 8.69 15.83 34.05
C GLU A 140 8.01 17.20 34.01
N GLN A 141 7.83 17.78 32.84
CA GLN A 141 7.28 19.12 32.71
C GLN A 141 6.74 19.35 31.30
N ILE A 142 5.63 20.08 31.21
CA ILE A 142 5.09 20.61 29.95
C ILE A 142 5.38 22.11 29.94
N VAL A 143 5.96 22.59 28.83
CA VAL A 143 6.33 24.00 28.67
C VAL A 143 5.54 24.60 27.53
N LEU A 144 4.71 25.59 27.84
CA LEU A 144 3.93 26.37 26.90
C LEU A 144 4.47 27.80 26.88
N ASP A 145 4.98 28.27 25.76
CA ASP A 145 5.52 29.63 25.62
C ASP A 145 6.53 29.99 26.74
N GLY A 146 7.43 29.04 27.05
CA GLY A 146 8.42 29.19 28.12
C GLY A 146 7.90 29.10 29.54
N LYS A 147 6.61 28.80 29.77
CA LYS A 147 6.00 28.65 31.10
C LYS A 147 5.61 27.20 31.35
N ALA A 148 5.85 26.72 32.56
CA ALA A 148 5.40 25.42 33.00
C ALA A 148 3.86 25.37 33.09
N VAL A 149 3.27 24.29 32.57
CA VAL A 149 1.82 24.06 32.55
C VAL A 149 1.52 22.69 33.14
N GLU A 150 0.33 22.53 33.71
CA GLU A 150 -0.13 21.27 34.27
C GLU A 150 -0.42 20.23 33.17
N GLU A 151 -0.24 18.96 33.50
CA GLU A 151 -0.50 17.80 32.63
C GLU A 151 -1.97 17.74 32.16
N SER A 152 -2.91 18.31 32.95
CA SER A 152 -4.33 18.40 32.58
C SER A 152 -4.62 19.14 31.28
N LYS A 153 -3.69 19.95 30.78
CA LYS A 153 -3.79 20.68 29.52
C LYS A 153 -3.21 19.94 28.30
N MET A 154 -2.72 18.73 28.50
CA MET A 154 -2.09 17.93 27.43
C MET A 154 -3.00 17.75 26.22
N ASP A 155 -4.24 17.33 26.44
CA ASP A 155 -5.19 17.05 25.35
C ASP A 155 -5.53 18.33 24.57
N GLU A 156 -5.72 19.47 25.24
CA GLU A 156 -5.94 20.78 24.63
C GLU A 156 -4.74 21.20 23.75
N LEU A 157 -3.52 20.95 24.22
CA LEU A 157 -2.31 21.25 23.48
C LEU A 157 -2.13 20.37 22.26
N LEU A 158 -2.42 19.07 22.37
CA LEU A 158 -2.37 18.13 21.27
C LEU A 158 -3.40 18.46 20.18
N GLU A 159 -4.64 18.80 20.56
CA GLU A 159 -5.68 19.23 19.63
C GLU A 159 -5.26 20.49 18.88
N ARG A 160 -4.79 21.52 19.59
CA ARG A 160 -4.29 22.76 18.99
C ARG A 160 -3.13 22.52 18.02
N VAL A 161 -2.17 21.66 18.37
CA VAL A 161 -1.05 21.31 17.50
C VAL A 161 -1.53 20.55 16.26
N SER A 162 -2.49 19.65 16.44
CA SER A 162 -3.12 18.92 15.34
C SER A 162 -3.79 19.87 14.35
N ASP A 163 -4.52 20.89 14.84
CA ASP A 163 -5.16 21.90 13.99
C ASP A 163 -4.13 22.71 13.20
N PHE A 164 -3.06 23.19 13.85
CA PHE A 164 -1.99 23.90 13.15
C PHE A 164 -1.28 23.02 12.13
N GLN A 165 -1.12 21.74 12.40
CA GLN A 165 -0.51 20.80 11.46
C GLN A 165 -1.40 20.52 10.26
N ALA A 166 -2.73 20.45 10.45
CA ALA A 166 -3.68 20.35 9.36
C ALA A 166 -3.62 21.60 8.46
N GLU A 167 -3.55 22.79 9.06
CA GLU A 167 -3.40 24.06 8.33
C GLU A 167 -2.05 24.13 7.58
N ILE A 168 -0.96 23.67 8.19
CA ILE A 168 0.37 23.55 7.54
C ILE A 168 0.32 22.59 6.36
N ALA A 169 -0.32 21.43 6.51
CA ALA A 169 -0.46 20.44 5.45
C ALA A 169 -1.30 20.98 4.28
N GLU A 170 -2.40 21.69 4.55
CA GLU A 170 -3.23 22.33 3.54
C GLU A 170 -2.45 23.40 2.78
N LEU A 171 -1.78 24.32 3.50
CA LEU A 171 -0.91 25.33 2.91
C LEU A 171 0.19 24.74 2.00
N GLN A 172 0.82 23.65 2.44
CA GLN A 172 1.91 23.00 1.69
C GLN A 172 1.42 22.27 0.46
N THR A 173 0.35 21.48 0.59
CA THR A 173 -0.10 20.58 -0.48
C THR A 173 -1.10 21.25 -1.42
N ALA A 174 -2.06 21.98 -0.91
CA ALA A 174 -3.07 22.64 -1.73
C ALA A 174 -2.55 23.96 -2.30
N ASP A 175 -2.17 24.92 -1.46
CA ASP A 175 -1.90 26.29 -1.92
C ASP A 175 -0.50 26.40 -2.57
N ILE A 176 0.56 26.08 -1.83
CA ILE A 176 1.94 26.16 -2.34
C ILE A 176 2.15 25.14 -3.47
N GLY A 177 1.58 23.95 -3.33
CA GLY A 177 1.61 22.92 -4.37
C GLY A 177 0.96 23.39 -5.67
N ALA A 178 -0.20 24.03 -5.61
CA ALA A 178 -0.90 24.57 -6.77
C ALA A 178 -0.12 25.70 -7.46
N ILE A 179 0.48 26.61 -6.68
CA ILE A 179 1.31 27.70 -7.23
C ILE A 179 2.55 27.15 -7.92
N ASN A 180 3.26 26.22 -7.30
CA ASN A 180 4.43 25.57 -7.89
C ASN A 180 4.08 24.86 -9.21
N TYR A 181 2.95 24.17 -9.24
CA TYR A 181 2.44 23.56 -10.46
C TYR A 181 2.15 24.58 -11.55
N GLN A 182 1.54 25.72 -11.21
CA GLN A 182 1.27 26.79 -12.17
C GLN A 182 2.54 27.48 -12.69
N ILE A 183 3.53 27.70 -11.82
CA ILE A 183 4.85 28.25 -12.20
C ILE A 183 5.53 27.31 -13.20
N GLU A 184 5.62 26.02 -12.87
CA GLU A 184 6.26 25.03 -13.77
C GLU A 184 5.50 24.91 -15.10
N ARG A 185 4.19 24.86 -15.07
CA ARG A 185 3.37 24.84 -16.30
C ARG A 185 3.59 26.08 -17.16
N THR A 186 3.70 27.26 -16.55
CA THR A 186 3.98 28.51 -17.28
C THR A 186 5.39 28.50 -17.86
N ARG A 187 6.38 27.96 -17.13
CA ARG A 187 7.74 27.77 -17.62
C ARG A 187 7.79 26.83 -18.83
N LEU A 188 7.07 25.71 -18.77
CA LEU A 188 6.96 24.78 -19.89
C LEU A 188 6.27 25.41 -21.09
N GLN A 189 5.24 26.26 -20.90
CA GLN A 189 4.62 27.03 -21.97
C GLN A 189 5.62 27.98 -22.66
N VAL A 190 6.43 28.71 -21.90
CA VAL A 190 7.48 29.56 -22.48
C VAL A 190 8.43 28.73 -23.34
N ARG A 191 8.91 27.59 -22.81
CA ARG A 191 9.83 26.72 -23.54
C ARG A 191 9.21 26.13 -24.81
N LYS A 192 7.94 25.72 -24.75
CA LYS A 192 7.19 25.25 -25.91
C LYS A 192 7.13 26.29 -27.01
N HIS A 193 6.74 27.53 -26.69
CA HIS A 193 6.71 28.63 -27.64
C HIS A 193 8.09 28.99 -28.19
N GLN A 194 9.17 28.76 -27.40
CA GLN A 194 10.55 28.90 -27.88
C GLN A 194 10.93 27.83 -28.91
N LEU A 195 10.53 26.57 -28.64
CA LEU A 195 10.83 25.44 -29.55
C LEU A 195 10.02 25.54 -30.85
N ASP A 196 8.80 26.07 -30.79
CA ASP A 196 7.88 26.22 -31.94
C ASP A 196 8.12 27.51 -32.71
N ASP A 197 9.11 28.35 -32.31
CA ASP A 197 9.40 29.69 -32.84
C ASP A 197 8.17 30.63 -32.85
N THR A 198 7.24 30.46 -31.90
CA THR A 198 5.99 31.23 -31.77
C THR A 198 6.04 32.22 -30.59
N LEU A 199 7.16 32.39 -29.93
CA LEU A 199 7.32 33.30 -28.78
C LEU A 199 7.45 34.75 -29.24
N THR A 200 6.34 35.49 -29.21
CA THR A 200 6.38 36.92 -29.44
C THR A 200 6.86 37.70 -28.22
N PRO A 201 7.50 38.89 -28.37
CA PRO A 201 7.93 39.72 -27.24
C PRO A 201 6.81 40.06 -26.24
N GLU A 202 5.59 40.29 -26.74
CA GLU A 202 4.42 40.55 -25.93
C GLU A 202 4.00 39.33 -25.09
N LEU A 203 3.97 38.16 -25.72
CA LEU A 203 3.66 36.90 -25.02
C LEU A 203 4.72 36.58 -23.96
N ALA A 204 6.01 36.78 -24.27
CA ALA A 204 7.11 36.58 -23.34
C ALA A 204 6.98 37.50 -22.11
N LEU A 205 6.61 38.77 -22.32
CA LEU A 205 6.38 39.72 -21.23
C LEU A 205 5.21 39.28 -20.35
N MET A 206 4.06 38.94 -20.96
CA MET A 206 2.87 38.48 -20.24
C MET A 206 3.14 37.23 -19.40
N LEU A 207 3.84 36.23 -19.94
CA LEU A 207 4.19 34.99 -19.21
C LEU A 207 5.18 35.29 -18.08
N LYS A 208 6.13 36.20 -18.28
CA LYS A 208 7.07 36.65 -17.25
C LYS A 208 6.35 37.38 -16.11
N GLU A 209 5.42 38.27 -16.42
CA GLU A 209 4.60 38.94 -15.40
C GLU A 209 3.73 37.96 -14.62
N LYS A 210 3.15 36.98 -15.31
CA LYS A 210 2.39 35.91 -14.65
C LYS A 210 3.27 35.10 -13.65
N VAL A 211 4.48 34.73 -14.05
CA VAL A 211 5.42 34.02 -13.14
C VAL A 211 5.81 34.92 -11.96
N ALA A 212 6.05 36.21 -12.20
CA ALA A 212 6.38 37.16 -11.14
C ALA A 212 5.22 37.33 -10.13
N GLY A 213 3.98 37.38 -10.63
CA GLY A 213 2.78 37.40 -9.78
C GLY A 213 2.67 36.14 -8.89
N LEU A 214 2.81 34.93 -9.49
CA LEU A 214 2.79 33.67 -8.77
C LEU A 214 3.94 33.55 -7.75
N GLN A 215 5.13 34.08 -8.08
CA GLN A 215 6.26 34.11 -7.14
C GLN A 215 6.00 35.05 -5.94
N ALA A 216 5.33 36.19 -6.17
CA ALA A 216 4.93 37.08 -5.08
C ALA A 216 3.91 36.42 -4.14
N GLU A 217 2.93 35.72 -4.72
CA GLU A 217 1.94 34.94 -3.96
C GLU A 217 2.61 33.81 -3.16
N TYR A 218 3.53 33.06 -3.77
CA TYR A 218 4.33 32.05 -3.10
C TYR A 218 5.04 32.60 -1.87
N GLN A 219 5.69 33.78 -1.98
CA GLN A 219 6.39 34.39 -0.84
C GLN A 219 5.45 34.80 0.30
N VAL A 220 4.19 35.11 0.01
CA VAL A 220 3.19 35.40 1.05
C VAL A 220 2.84 34.12 1.80
N LEU A 221 2.56 33.03 1.07
CA LEU A 221 2.24 31.73 1.66
C LEU A 221 3.41 31.14 2.42
N GLU A 222 4.63 31.26 1.91
CA GLU A 222 5.86 30.83 2.58
C GLU A 222 6.04 31.52 3.94
N ARG A 223 5.79 32.82 4.01
CA ARG A 223 5.84 33.59 5.28
C ARG A 223 4.74 33.13 6.24
N ALA A 224 3.53 32.85 5.75
CA ALA A 224 2.46 32.32 6.58
C ALA A 224 2.81 30.93 7.13
N LEU A 225 3.38 30.08 6.27
CA LEU A 225 3.86 28.75 6.66
C LEU A 225 4.94 28.81 7.75
N MET A 226 5.92 29.71 7.60
CA MET A 226 6.97 29.90 8.61
C MET A 226 6.40 30.39 9.94
N ALA A 227 5.45 31.33 9.91
CA ALA A 227 4.80 31.80 11.12
C ALA A 227 3.98 30.72 11.84
N LEU A 228 3.33 29.82 11.10
CA LEU A 228 2.65 28.67 11.69
C LEU A 228 3.61 27.68 12.32
N ARG A 229 4.70 27.35 11.63
CA ARG A 229 5.75 26.46 12.15
C ARG A 229 6.37 27.02 13.43
N GLU A 230 6.65 28.31 13.48
CA GLU A 230 7.18 28.96 14.70
C GLU A 230 6.21 28.83 15.88
N LYS A 231 4.89 28.97 15.64
CA LYS A 231 3.86 28.77 16.68
C LYS A 231 3.84 27.33 17.20
N VAL A 232 4.01 26.33 16.34
CA VAL A 232 3.98 24.92 16.71
C VAL A 232 5.26 24.50 17.42
N ALA A 233 6.42 24.97 16.96
CA ALA A 233 7.74 24.65 17.53
C ALA A 233 7.97 25.28 18.93
N ARG A 234 7.13 26.26 19.34
CA ARG A 234 7.27 26.99 20.60
C ARG A 234 7.05 26.12 21.82
N ASP A 235 6.17 25.12 21.72
CA ASP A 235 5.69 24.32 22.84
C ASP A 235 6.47 23.02 22.94
N GLN A 236 6.86 22.65 24.16
CA GLN A 236 7.77 21.53 24.40
C GLN A 236 7.31 20.70 25.60
N ILE A 237 7.62 19.40 25.55
CA ILE A 237 7.49 18.50 26.69
C ILE A 237 8.88 18.02 27.12
N ILE A 238 9.18 18.10 28.40
CA ILE A 238 10.42 17.61 28.99
C ILE A 238 10.13 16.24 29.57
N MET A 239 10.82 15.24 29.06
CA MET A 239 10.67 13.83 29.43
C MET A 239 11.92 13.33 30.12
N ARG A 240 11.74 12.37 31.04
CA ARG A 240 12.81 11.60 31.62
C ARG A 240 12.86 10.22 30.97
N ALA A 241 13.97 9.89 30.34
CA ALA A 241 14.23 8.60 29.71
C ALA A 241 14.64 7.53 30.75
N MET A 242 14.80 6.28 30.25
CA MET A 242 15.16 5.12 31.07
C MET A 242 16.51 5.22 31.77
N ASP A 243 17.45 5.98 31.23
CA ASP A 243 18.79 6.24 31.80
C ASP A 243 18.83 7.45 32.73
N GLY A 244 17.67 8.08 32.99
CA GLY A 244 17.53 9.29 33.82
C GLY A 244 17.85 10.59 33.09
N GLN A 245 18.23 10.53 31.80
CA GLN A 245 18.46 11.74 31.00
C GLN A 245 17.17 12.47 30.71
N ARG A 246 17.27 13.81 30.68
CA ARG A 246 16.17 14.68 30.25
C ARG A 246 16.21 14.87 28.76
N VAL A 247 15.10 14.60 28.10
CA VAL A 247 14.90 14.79 26.66
C VAL A 247 13.77 15.78 26.46
N THR A 248 14.03 16.80 25.66
CA THR A 248 13.01 17.78 25.27
C THR A 248 12.45 17.38 23.92
N ILE A 249 11.14 17.19 23.85
CA ILE A 249 10.41 16.86 22.64
C ILE A 249 9.50 18.03 22.29
N ASN A 250 9.60 18.54 21.06
CA ASN A 250 8.70 19.59 20.59
C ASN A 250 7.32 19.00 20.30
N PHE A 251 6.28 19.73 20.62
CA PHE A 251 4.91 19.29 20.32
C PHE A 251 4.68 19.14 18.81
N GLU A 252 5.45 19.84 17.96
CA GLU A 252 5.46 19.65 16.52
C GLU A 252 5.72 18.21 16.10
N ASP A 253 6.58 17.50 16.82
CA ASP A 253 6.94 16.11 16.54
C ASP A 253 5.98 15.10 17.14
N ILE A 254 5.10 15.51 18.05
CA ILE A 254 4.18 14.63 18.76
C ILE A 254 2.91 14.40 17.94
N ILE A 255 2.56 13.13 17.75
CA ILE A 255 1.32 12.73 17.09
C ILE A 255 0.30 12.31 18.12
N LYS A 256 0.73 11.52 19.10
CA LYS A 256 -0.14 10.96 20.14
C LYS A 256 0.63 10.73 21.42
N VAL A 257 -0.04 10.98 22.52
CA VAL A 257 0.42 10.65 23.88
C VAL A 257 -0.53 9.64 24.46
N SER A 258 -0.02 8.58 25.07
CA SER A 258 -0.85 7.53 25.67
C SER A 258 -0.22 6.91 26.91
N PHE A 259 -1.06 6.60 27.88
CA PHE A 259 -0.71 5.86 29.09
C PHE A 259 -1.22 4.42 28.97
N ASN A 260 -0.53 3.59 28.21
CA ASN A 260 -1.01 2.25 27.85
C ASN A 260 -1.32 1.38 29.07
N ASN A 261 -0.53 1.52 30.15
CA ASN A 261 -0.70 0.73 31.38
C ASN A 261 -1.92 1.15 32.23
N LYS A 262 -2.40 2.41 32.06
CA LYS A 262 -3.63 2.90 32.74
C LYS A 262 -4.91 2.52 31.99
N LEU A 263 -4.81 2.09 30.72
CA LEU A 263 -5.99 1.82 29.90
C LEU A 263 -6.76 0.59 30.40
N SER A 264 -8.06 0.77 30.61
CA SER A 264 -8.99 -0.35 30.80
C SER A 264 -9.11 -1.17 29.50
N PHE A 265 -9.69 -2.37 29.56
CA PHE A 265 -9.96 -3.20 28.38
C PHE A 265 -10.73 -2.42 27.30
N PHE A 266 -11.75 -1.66 27.67
CA PHE A 266 -12.51 -0.83 26.70
C PHE A 266 -11.66 0.32 26.14
N GLY A 267 -10.78 0.92 26.95
CA GLY A 267 -9.82 1.91 26.47
C GLY A 267 -8.83 1.31 25.45
N LYS A 268 -8.31 0.13 25.74
CA LYS A 268 -7.45 -0.62 24.78
C LYS A 268 -8.19 -0.97 23.50
N LEU A 269 -9.47 -1.36 23.59
CA LEU A 269 -10.30 -1.66 22.40
C LEU A 269 -10.56 -0.40 21.56
N GLN A 270 -10.85 0.74 22.20
CA GLN A 270 -11.02 2.01 21.49
C GLN A 270 -9.71 2.43 20.80
N MET A 271 -8.58 2.30 21.49
CA MET A 271 -7.26 2.59 20.93
C MET A 271 -6.93 1.66 19.76
N PHE A 272 -7.24 0.36 19.86
CA PHE A 272 -7.09 -0.63 18.78
C PHE A 272 -7.86 -0.22 17.52
N ILE A 273 -9.11 0.18 17.65
CA ILE A 273 -9.93 0.64 16.52
C ILE A 273 -9.35 1.93 15.91
N SER A 274 -8.93 2.87 16.77
CA SER A 274 -8.29 4.12 16.33
C SER A 274 -6.99 3.87 15.58
N GLN A 275 -6.16 2.92 16.01
CA GLN A 275 -4.91 2.55 15.32
C GLN A 275 -5.16 1.90 13.96
N ILE A 276 -6.19 1.04 13.84
CA ILE A 276 -6.59 0.50 12.54
C ILE A 276 -7.09 1.62 11.62
N ALA A 277 -7.90 2.54 12.13
CA ALA A 277 -8.38 3.68 11.35
C ALA A 277 -7.21 4.55 10.86
N ALA A 278 -6.29 4.93 11.75
CA ALA A 278 -5.09 5.69 11.40
C ALA A 278 -4.21 4.95 10.38
N PHE A 279 -4.02 3.63 10.54
CA PHE A 279 -3.26 2.83 9.58
C PHE A 279 -3.83 2.86 8.16
N VAL A 280 -5.16 2.92 8.03
CA VAL A 280 -5.84 2.95 6.72
C VAL A 280 -5.91 4.38 6.15
N SER A 281 -5.96 5.43 7.00
CA SER A 281 -6.21 6.81 6.58
C SER A 281 -4.97 7.69 6.48
N ASP A 282 -3.91 7.36 7.23
CA ASP A 282 -2.76 8.24 7.35
C ASP A 282 -1.68 7.95 6.28
N ASP A 283 -0.79 8.90 6.13
CA ASP A 283 0.38 8.78 5.27
C ASP A 283 1.51 7.97 5.96
N PRO A 284 2.36 7.31 5.18
CA PRO A 284 3.51 6.59 5.69
C PRO A 284 4.58 7.54 6.26
N ARG A 285 5.28 7.06 7.29
CA ARG A 285 6.35 7.76 7.97
C ARG A 285 7.61 6.89 8.05
N GLU A 286 8.72 7.46 8.51
CA GLU A 286 9.99 6.75 8.79
C GLU A 286 10.40 5.78 7.66
N ALA A 287 10.50 6.34 6.46
CA ALA A 287 10.84 5.54 5.27
C ALA A 287 9.94 4.31 5.08
N ASN A 288 8.62 4.44 5.35
CA ASN A 288 7.59 3.43 5.15
C ASN A 288 7.54 2.32 6.21
N THR A 289 8.23 2.48 7.34
CA THR A 289 8.22 1.50 8.44
C THR A 289 7.22 1.85 9.55
N GLU A 290 6.70 3.07 9.56
CA GLU A 290 5.73 3.58 10.52
C GLU A 290 4.63 4.40 9.82
N GLY A 291 3.56 4.72 10.53
CA GLY A 291 2.43 5.49 10.01
C GLY A 291 1.39 4.64 9.30
N GLY A 292 0.62 5.30 8.43
CA GLY A 292 -0.43 4.67 7.66
C GLY A 292 0.05 4.17 6.29
N VAL A 293 -0.89 3.59 5.55
CA VAL A 293 -0.64 3.04 4.21
C VAL A 293 -1.65 3.55 3.17
N PHE A 294 -2.32 4.67 3.46
CA PHE A 294 -3.34 5.24 2.58
C PHE A 294 -2.89 5.40 1.12
N PRO A 295 -1.71 6.00 0.82
CA PRO A 295 -1.28 6.16 -0.58
C PRO A 295 -1.07 4.82 -1.30
N ALA A 296 -0.67 3.77 -0.57
CA ALA A 296 -0.51 2.43 -1.13
C ALA A 296 -1.86 1.74 -1.37
N ILE A 297 -2.87 1.96 -0.50
CA ILE A 297 -4.26 1.52 -0.72
C ILE A 297 -4.80 2.20 -1.97
N PHE A 298 -4.71 3.52 -2.00
CA PHE A 298 -5.20 4.33 -3.11
C PHE A 298 -4.58 3.90 -4.45
N GLY A 299 -3.25 3.78 -4.48
CA GLY A 299 -2.54 3.36 -5.69
C GLY A 299 -2.89 1.95 -6.14
N THR A 300 -3.07 1.00 -5.20
CA THR A 300 -3.50 -0.37 -5.52
C THR A 300 -4.89 -0.39 -6.17
N VAL A 301 -5.85 0.30 -5.56
CA VAL A 301 -7.24 0.36 -6.06
C VAL A 301 -7.30 1.09 -7.40
N LEU A 302 -6.67 2.25 -7.51
CA LEU A 302 -6.61 3.02 -8.75
C LEU A 302 -6.01 2.21 -9.89
N MET A 303 -4.90 1.51 -9.64
CA MET A 303 -4.22 0.68 -10.63
C MET A 303 -5.12 -0.44 -11.15
N VAL A 304 -5.81 -1.15 -10.25
CA VAL A 304 -6.73 -2.23 -10.61
C VAL A 304 -7.90 -1.69 -11.44
N LEU A 305 -8.42 -0.51 -11.10
CA LEU A 305 -9.51 0.13 -11.85
C LEU A 305 -9.05 0.54 -13.26
N LEU A 306 -7.90 1.21 -13.39
CA LEU A 306 -7.35 1.62 -14.69
C LEU A 306 -7.05 0.41 -15.57
N MET A 307 -6.40 -0.62 -15.02
CA MET A 307 -6.17 -1.88 -15.72
C MET A 307 -7.48 -2.49 -16.21
N THR A 308 -8.51 -2.52 -15.37
CA THR A 308 -9.81 -3.10 -15.70
C THR A 308 -10.49 -2.36 -16.85
N VAL A 309 -10.40 -1.02 -16.86
CA VAL A 309 -10.94 -0.17 -17.95
C VAL A 309 -10.23 -0.48 -19.27
N ILE A 310 -8.92 -0.77 -19.24
CA ILE A 310 -8.13 -1.10 -20.44
C ILE A 310 -8.37 -2.53 -20.89
N VAL A 311 -8.26 -3.51 -19.99
CA VAL A 311 -8.30 -4.94 -20.36
C VAL A 311 -9.69 -5.40 -20.77
N SER A 312 -10.75 -4.85 -20.19
CA SER A 312 -12.12 -5.33 -20.45
C SER A 312 -12.53 -5.16 -21.91
N PRO A 313 -12.47 -3.96 -22.53
CA PRO A 313 -12.81 -3.81 -23.94
C PRO A 313 -11.86 -4.56 -24.86
N LEU A 314 -10.54 -4.54 -24.60
CA LEU A 314 -9.56 -5.22 -25.42
C LEU A 314 -9.76 -6.73 -25.41
N GLY A 315 -9.95 -7.33 -24.24
CA GLY A 315 -10.17 -8.76 -24.09
C GLY A 315 -11.47 -9.24 -24.73
N VAL A 316 -12.56 -8.48 -24.52
CA VAL A 316 -13.87 -8.82 -25.11
C VAL A 316 -13.83 -8.70 -26.63
N VAL A 317 -13.28 -7.63 -27.19
CA VAL A 317 -13.17 -7.45 -28.64
C VAL A 317 -12.28 -8.54 -29.26
N ALA A 318 -11.15 -8.86 -28.65
CA ALA A 318 -10.29 -9.94 -29.12
C ALA A 318 -11.00 -11.31 -29.10
N ALA A 319 -11.73 -11.62 -28.02
CA ALA A 319 -12.49 -12.86 -27.91
C ALA A 319 -13.62 -12.95 -28.97
N ILE A 320 -14.37 -11.86 -29.18
CA ILE A 320 -15.39 -11.77 -30.23
C ILE A 320 -14.77 -12.01 -31.60
N TYR A 321 -13.64 -11.36 -31.88
CA TYR A 321 -12.96 -11.58 -33.15
C TYR A 321 -12.56 -13.04 -33.35
N LEU A 322 -11.88 -13.63 -32.36
CA LEU A 322 -11.42 -15.02 -32.42
C LEU A 322 -12.57 -16.04 -32.50
N HIS A 323 -13.71 -15.76 -31.88
CA HIS A 323 -14.84 -16.68 -31.83
C HIS A 323 -15.80 -16.52 -33.02
N GLU A 324 -16.15 -15.29 -33.40
CA GLU A 324 -17.23 -15.01 -34.33
C GLU A 324 -16.78 -14.65 -35.75
N TYR A 325 -15.57 -14.08 -35.88
CA TYR A 325 -15.07 -13.57 -37.18
C TYR A 325 -13.89 -14.36 -37.71
N ALA A 326 -13.03 -14.87 -36.86
CA ALA A 326 -11.84 -15.59 -37.29
C ALA A 326 -12.21 -16.98 -37.84
N GLY A 327 -11.77 -17.24 -39.09
CA GLY A 327 -11.95 -18.56 -39.69
C GLY A 327 -10.99 -19.60 -39.12
N ASN A 328 -11.21 -20.89 -39.43
CA ASN A 328 -10.35 -22.01 -39.02
C ASN A 328 -9.08 -22.10 -39.88
N ASN A 329 -8.29 -21.04 -39.92
CA ASN A 329 -7.03 -21.00 -40.65
C ASN A 329 -5.80 -21.16 -39.74
N ALA A 330 -4.62 -21.34 -40.30
CA ALA A 330 -3.37 -21.53 -39.54
C ALA A 330 -3.04 -20.30 -38.66
N LEU A 331 -3.32 -19.09 -39.15
CA LEU A 331 -3.09 -17.85 -38.40
C LEU A 331 -3.96 -17.75 -37.14
N THR A 332 -5.24 -18.07 -37.25
CA THR A 332 -6.15 -18.08 -36.09
C THR A 332 -5.71 -19.11 -35.04
N LYS A 333 -5.28 -20.30 -35.49
CA LYS A 333 -4.75 -21.32 -34.57
C LYS A 333 -3.49 -20.83 -33.87
N LEU A 334 -2.58 -20.18 -34.59
CA LEU A 334 -1.37 -19.59 -34.02
C LEU A 334 -1.69 -18.52 -33.00
N LEU A 335 -2.65 -17.62 -33.30
CA LEU A 335 -3.07 -16.56 -32.37
C LEU A 335 -3.67 -17.15 -31.09
N ARG A 336 -4.52 -18.18 -31.16
CA ARG A 336 -5.06 -18.87 -29.97
C ARG A 336 -3.97 -19.51 -29.13
N ILE A 337 -3.03 -20.19 -29.76
CA ILE A 337 -1.87 -20.77 -29.06
C ILE A 337 -1.05 -19.68 -28.40
N ALA A 338 -0.82 -18.56 -29.08
CA ALA A 338 -0.09 -17.42 -28.52
C ALA A 338 -0.81 -16.84 -27.28
N VAL A 339 -2.13 -16.61 -27.35
CA VAL A 339 -2.92 -16.11 -26.21
C VAL A 339 -2.84 -17.05 -25.01
N ILE A 340 -2.98 -18.36 -25.23
CA ILE A 340 -2.90 -19.35 -24.15
C ILE A 340 -1.49 -19.38 -23.52
N ASN A 341 -0.45 -19.38 -24.36
CA ASN A 341 0.94 -19.40 -23.87
C ASN A 341 1.33 -18.10 -23.16
N LEU A 342 0.75 -16.97 -23.55
CA LEU A 342 0.97 -15.69 -22.89
C LEU A 342 0.59 -15.74 -21.40
N ALA A 343 -0.46 -16.49 -21.03
CA ALA A 343 -0.85 -16.70 -19.65
C ALA A 343 0.21 -17.43 -18.78
N GLY A 344 1.10 -18.20 -19.41
CA GLY A 344 2.18 -18.94 -18.75
C GLY A 344 3.51 -18.17 -18.60
N VAL A 345 3.62 -16.97 -19.16
CA VAL A 345 4.83 -16.15 -19.08
C VAL A 345 4.98 -15.60 -17.65
N PRO A 346 6.18 -15.70 -17.03
CA PRO A 346 6.43 -15.11 -15.71
C PRO A 346 6.13 -13.61 -15.70
N SER A 347 5.46 -13.12 -14.65
CA SER A 347 4.98 -11.73 -14.57
C SER A 347 6.09 -10.69 -14.67
N ILE A 348 7.29 -11.00 -14.16
CA ILE A 348 8.45 -10.11 -14.24
C ILE A 348 8.87 -9.81 -15.68
N VAL A 349 8.67 -10.75 -16.61
CA VAL A 349 9.00 -10.56 -18.04
C VAL A 349 8.12 -9.46 -18.64
N TYR A 350 6.84 -9.39 -18.24
CA TYR A 350 5.97 -8.29 -18.64
C TYR A 350 6.46 -6.94 -18.10
N GLY A 351 7.04 -6.91 -16.89
CA GLY A 351 7.65 -5.71 -16.35
C GLY A 351 8.86 -5.24 -17.16
N VAL A 352 9.75 -6.17 -17.54
CA VAL A 352 10.92 -5.86 -18.38
C VAL A 352 10.47 -5.37 -19.77
N PHE A 353 9.48 -6.04 -20.38
CA PHE A 353 8.89 -5.60 -21.63
C PHE A 353 8.21 -4.23 -21.48
N GLY A 354 7.43 -4.03 -20.42
CA GLY A 354 6.77 -2.76 -20.13
C GLY A 354 7.76 -1.61 -19.99
N LEU A 355 8.86 -1.82 -19.28
CA LEU A 355 9.91 -0.83 -19.14
C LEU A 355 10.61 -0.53 -20.48
N GLY A 356 11.08 -1.56 -21.17
CA GLY A 356 11.84 -1.41 -22.42
C GLY A 356 10.99 -0.85 -23.55
N PHE A 357 9.81 -1.43 -23.77
CA PHE A 357 8.96 -1.08 -24.90
C PHE A 357 8.05 0.12 -24.60
N PHE A 358 7.24 0.04 -23.52
CA PHE A 358 6.29 1.12 -23.26
C PHE A 358 6.96 2.36 -22.72
N VAL A 359 7.79 2.24 -21.70
CA VAL A 359 8.39 3.43 -21.08
C VAL A 359 9.44 4.06 -21.99
N TYR A 360 10.47 3.31 -22.37
CA TYR A 360 11.60 3.90 -23.08
C TYR A 360 11.31 4.13 -24.56
N MET A 361 10.71 3.18 -25.26
CA MET A 361 10.49 3.31 -26.70
C MET A 361 9.23 4.16 -26.99
N VAL A 362 8.06 3.75 -26.48
CA VAL A 362 6.79 4.46 -26.77
C VAL A 362 6.74 5.79 -26.01
N GLY A 363 7.03 5.79 -24.71
CA GLY A 363 7.02 6.98 -23.87
C GLY A 363 8.05 8.01 -24.32
N GLY A 364 9.28 7.57 -24.62
CA GLY A 364 10.30 8.46 -25.16
C GLY A 364 9.90 9.07 -26.52
N SER A 365 9.21 8.32 -27.39
CA SER A 365 8.68 8.84 -28.65
C SER A 365 7.53 9.84 -28.42
N LEU A 366 6.65 9.59 -27.45
CA LEU A 366 5.59 10.51 -27.08
C LEU A 366 6.16 11.83 -26.54
N ASP A 367 7.18 11.77 -25.70
CA ASP A 367 7.84 12.96 -25.18
C ASP A 367 8.50 13.79 -26.27
N GLN A 368 9.17 13.14 -27.23
CA GLN A 368 9.76 13.84 -28.37
C GLN A 368 8.72 14.51 -29.28
N LEU A 369 7.53 13.89 -29.46
CA LEU A 369 6.51 14.38 -30.36
C LEU A 369 5.58 15.42 -29.73
N PHE A 370 5.24 15.26 -28.44
CA PHE A 370 4.18 16.05 -27.79
C PHE A 370 4.64 16.83 -26.55
N TYR A 371 5.78 16.47 -25.97
CA TYR A 371 6.28 17.04 -24.72
C TYR A 371 7.77 17.42 -24.81
N ALA A 372 8.21 17.88 -25.99
CA ALA A 372 9.60 18.26 -26.22
C ALA A 372 10.10 19.35 -25.26
N GLU A 373 9.16 20.18 -24.77
CA GLU A 373 9.42 21.22 -23.77
C GLU A 373 9.85 20.69 -22.41
N THR A 374 9.51 19.45 -22.05
CA THR A 374 9.87 18.86 -20.76
C THR A 374 11.28 18.27 -20.74
N LEU A 375 11.87 17.99 -21.90
CA LEU A 375 13.20 17.41 -21.99
C LEU A 375 14.30 18.33 -21.41
N PRO A 376 15.32 17.79 -20.68
CA PRO A 376 15.72 16.39 -20.55
C PRO A 376 14.98 15.58 -19.47
N SER A 377 13.96 16.12 -18.79
CA SER A 377 13.13 15.44 -17.80
C SER A 377 11.88 14.88 -18.50
N PRO A 378 11.88 13.64 -19.01
CA PRO A 378 10.78 13.10 -19.79
C PRO A 378 9.51 12.94 -18.92
N THR A 379 8.34 13.15 -19.51
CA THR A 379 7.03 12.99 -18.84
C THR A 379 6.59 11.53 -18.92
N PHE A 380 6.46 10.99 -20.13
CA PHE A 380 6.04 9.62 -20.38
C PHE A 380 7.20 8.63 -20.62
N GLY A 381 8.39 9.12 -20.89
CA GLY A 381 9.62 8.31 -20.93
C GLY A 381 10.13 7.87 -19.56
N THR A 382 9.31 8.02 -18.52
CA THR A 382 9.57 7.56 -17.15
C THR A 382 8.52 6.54 -16.70
N PRO A 383 8.87 5.60 -15.78
CA PRO A 383 7.90 4.73 -15.15
C PRO A 383 6.76 5.51 -14.47
N GLY A 384 5.51 5.08 -14.67
CA GLY A 384 4.33 5.75 -14.13
C GLY A 384 3.06 4.91 -14.17
N VAL A 385 1.96 5.49 -13.68
CA VAL A 385 0.63 4.83 -13.56
C VAL A 385 0.17 4.27 -14.90
N MET A 386 0.31 5.05 -15.99
CA MET A 386 -0.18 4.64 -17.32
C MET A 386 0.48 3.35 -17.80
N TRP A 387 1.80 3.30 -17.74
CA TRP A 387 2.57 2.14 -18.20
C TRP A 387 2.35 0.91 -17.33
N SER A 388 2.19 1.13 -16.03
CA SER A 388 1.82 0.08 -15.09
C SER A 388 0.46 -0.53 -15.40
N ALA A 389 -0.55 0.31 -15.66
CA ALA A 389 -1.90 -0.13 -16.01
C ALA A 389 -1.93 -0.92 -17.33
N ILE A 390 -1.21 -0.45 -18.36
CA ILE A 390 -1.10 -1.14 -19.65
C ILE A 390 -0.37 -2.48 -19.50
N THR A 391 0.73 -2.50 -18.75
CA THR A 391 1.51 -3.73 -18.52
C THR A 391 0.68 -4.79 -17.81
N LEU A 392 -0.08 -4.41 -16.75
CA LEU A 392 -1.00 -5.32 -16.08
C LEU A 392 -2.17 -5.74 -16.96
N ALA A 393 -2.68 -4.82 -17.80
CA ALA A 393 -3.74 -5.16 -18.75
C ALA A 393 -3.32 -6.26 -19.72
N ILE A 394 -2.10 -6.17 -20.27
CA ILE A 394 -1.56 -7.21 -21.17
C ILE A 394 -1.34 -8.53 -20.41
N LEU A 395 -0.84 -8.49 -19.19
CA LEU A 395 -0.65 -9.67 -18.35
C LEU A 395 -1.97 -10.41 -18.06
N THR A 396 -3.06 -9.68 -17.88
CA THR A 396 -4.38 -10.24 -17.54
C THR A 396 -5.27 -10.48 -18.77
N LEU A 397 -4.89 -9.95 -19.94
CA LEU A 397 -5.63 -10.04 -21.19
C LEU A 397 -6.02 -11.48 -21.57
N PRO A 398 -5.14 -12.48 -21.48
CA PRO A 398 -5.48 -13.87 -21.81
C PRO A 398 -6.63 -14.42 -20.97
N VAL A 399 -6.71 -14.03 -19.69
CA VAL A 399 -7.78 -14.49 -18.79
C VAL A 399 -9.14 -13.99 -19.25
N VAL A 400 -9.22 -12.71 -19.64
CA VAL A 400 -10.46 -12.11 -20.14
C VAL A 400 -10.85 -12.69 -21.50
N ILE A 401 -9.88 -12.89 -22.40
CA ILE A 401 -10.12 -13.50 -23.73
C ILE A 401 -10.70 -14.91 -23.58
N VAL A 402 -10.01 -15.79 -22.85
CA VAL A 402 -10.43 -17.19 -22.71
C VAL A 402 -11.80 -17.29 -22.02
N SER A 403 -12.01 -16.56 -20.95
CA SER A 403 -13.29 -16.55 -20.23
C SER A 403 -14.45 -16.04 -21.10
N THR A 404 -14.19 -15.04 -21.94
CA THR A 404 -15.17 -14.51 -22.89
C THR A 404 -15.46 -15.51 -24.01
N GLU A 405 -14.43 -16.14 -24.61
CA GLU A 405 -14.61 -17.18 -25.64
C GLU A 405 -15.42 -18.37 -25.10
N GLU A 406 -15.14 -18.81 -23.86
CA GLU A 406 -15.95 -19.86 -23.21
C GLU A 406 -17.40 -19.44 -23.03
N GLY A 407 -17.64 -18.19 -22.64
CA GLY A 407 -19.00 -17.63 -22.53
C GLY A 407 -19.74 -17.61 -23.86
N LEU A 408 -19.07 -17.17 -24.92
CA LEU A 408 -19.61 -17.14 -26.27
C LEU A 408 -19.90 -18.54 -26.83
N SER A 409 -19.05 -19.52 -26.52
CA SER A 409 -19.20 -20.90 -26.98
C SER A 409 -20.40 -21.64 -26.38
N ARG A 410 -20.86 -21.22 -25.19
CA ARG A 410 -22.02 -21.82 -24.50
C ARG A 410 -23.36 -21.38 -25.09
N ILE A 411 -23.38 -20.34 -25.93
CA ILE A 411 -24.63 -19.81 -26.49
C ILE A 411 -25.08 -20.70 -27.67
N PRO A 412 -26.33 -21.24 -27.63
CA PRO A 412 -26.85 -22.09 -28.70
C PRO A 412 -26.81 -21.42 -30.08
N SER A 413 -26.36 -22.15 -31.10
CA SER A 413 -26.31 -21.66 -32.49
C SER A 413 -27.68 -21.24 -33.02
N ALA A 414 -28.77 -21.86 -32.50
CA ALA A 414 -30.16 -21.51 -32.87
C ALA A 414 -30.46 -20.02 -32.61
N MET A 415 -29.94 -19.42 -31.55
CA MET A 415 -30.14 -17.99 -31.26
C MET A 415 -29.46 -17.09 -32.30
N ARG A 416 -28.27 -17.47 -32.76
CA ARG A 416 -27.57 -16.77 -33.84
C ARG A 416 -28.33 -16.87 -35.16
N HIS A 417 -28.69 -18.09 -35.53
CA HIS A 417 -29.41 -18.36 -36.80
C HIS A 417 -30.82 -17.75 -36.79
N GLY A 418 -31.53 -17.79 -35.68
CA GLY A 418 -32.84 -17.17 -35.53
C GLY A 418 -32.82 -15.66 -35.74
N SER A 419 -31.85 -14.96 -35.12
CA SER A 419 -31.67 -13.53 -35.31
C SER A 419 -31.36 -13.16 -36.77
N LEU A 420 -30.43 -13.88 -37.39
CA LEU A 420 -30.05 -13.67 -38.80
C LEU A 420 -31.25 -13.96 -39.74
N ALA A 421 -32.05 -14.99 -39.46
CA ALA A 421 -33.24 -15.34 -40.23
C ALA A 421 -34.34 -14.25 -40.16
N LEU A 422 -34.37 -13.47 -39.06
CA LEU A 422 -35.24 -12.30 -38.90
C LEU A 422 -34.69 -11.04 -39.59
N GLY A 423 -33.58 -11.14 -40.30
CA GLY A 423 -32.99 -10.05 -41.08
C GLY A 423 -32.00 -9.17 -40.30
N ALA A 424 -31.65 -9.54 -39.08
CA ALA A 424 -30.64 -8.79 -38.32
C ALA A 424 -29.23 -9.00 -38.95
N THR A 425 -28.41 -7.97 -38.91
CA THR A 425 -27.00 -8.07 -39.28
C THR A 425 -26.21 -8.87 -38.22
N LYS A 426 -25.04 -9.37 -38.61
CA LYS A 426 -24.15 -10.07 -37.68
C LYS A 426 -23.76 -9.18 -36.48
N ALA A 427 -23.51 -7.90 -36.74
CA ALA A 427 -23.19 -6.93 -35.68
C ALA A 427 -24.36 -6.69 -34.73
N GLU A 428 -25.59 -6.54 -35.24
CA GLU A 428 -26.79 -6.39 -34.42
C GLU A 428 -27.05 -7.64 -33.56
N THR A 429 -26.90 -8.83 -34.15
CA THR A 429 -27.01 -10.10 -33.43
C THR A 429 -26.01 -10.16 -32.27
N LEU A 430 -24.75 -9.77 -32.49
CA LEU A 430 -23.72 -9.74 -31.45
C LEU A 430 -24.07 -8.77 -30.34
N TRP A 431 -24.37 -7.51 -30.67
CA TRP A 431 -24.59 -6.46 -29.67
C TRP A 431 -25.90 -6.62 -28.90
N ARG A 432 -26.97 -7.05 -29.54
CA ARG A 432 -28.30 -7.09 -28.93
C ARG A 432 -28.66 -8.44 -28.29
N ILE A 433 -28.01 -9.53 -28.73
CA ILE A 433 -28.38 -10.88 -28.25
C ILE A 433 -27.18 -11.58 -27.62
N ILE A 434 -26.09 -11.73 -28.35
CA ILE A 434 -24.97 -12.59 -27.93
C ILE A 434 -24.21 -11.99 -26.74
N LEU A 435 -23.82 -10.73 -26.81
CA LEU A 435 -23.06 -10.07 -25.72
C LEU A 435 -23.86 -9.95 -24.41
N PRO A 436 -25.16 -9.57 -24.41
CA PRO A 436 -25.95 -9.60 -23.20
C PRO A 436 -26.04 -10.98 -22.55
N ILE A 437 -26.19 -12.03 -23.32
CA ILE A 437 -26.24 -13.42 -22.81
C ILE A 437 -24.87 -13.87 -22.32
N ALA A 438 -23.77 -13.49 -22.99
CA ALA A 438 -22.41 -13.80 -22.58
C ALA A 438 -21.94 -12.96 -21.36
N SER A 439 -22.63 -11.87 -21.01
CA SER A 439 -22.17 -10.91 -20.01
C SER A 439 -21.80 -11.52 -18.64
N PRO A 440 -22.47 -12.56 -18.11
CA PRO A 440 -22.03 -13.17 -16.85
C PRO A 440 -20.68 -13.89 -16.95
N ALA A 441 -20.35 -14.47 -18.09
CA ALA A 441 -19.07 -15.10 -18.33
C ALA A 441 -17.96 -14.06 -18.53
N ILE A 442 -18.24 -12.99 -19.27
CA ILE A 442 -17.34 -11.84 -19.45
C ILE A 442 -17.00 -11.24 -18.07
N MET A 443 -18.01 -10.99 -17.24
CA MET A 443 -17.82 -10.47 -15.89
C MET A 443 -16.98 -11.43 -15.02
N THR A 444 -17.14 -12.74 -15.19
CA THR A 444 -16.31 -13.72 -14.48
C THR A 444 -14.83 -13.59 -14.87
N GLY A 445 -14.54 -13.43 -16.15
CA GLY A 445 -13.18 -13.19 -16.65
C GLY A 445 -12.58 -11.89 -16.10
N ILE A 446 -13.36 -10.82 -16.06
CA ILE A 446 -12.94 -9.54 -15.48
C ILE A 446 -12.65 -9.69 -13.98
N ILE A 447 -13.50 -10.38 -13.22
CA ILE A 447 -13.29 -10.63 -11.79
C ILE A 447 -11.98 -11.39 -11.54
N LEU A 448 -11.70 -12.41 -12.35
CA LEU A 448 -10.45 -13.17 -12.26
C LEU A 448 -9.23 -12.30 -12.61
N ALA A 449 -9.36 -11.41 -13.60
CA ALA A 449 -8.32 -10.45 -13.96
C ALA A 449 -8.04 -9.46 -12.82
N ILE A 450 -9.09 -8.92 -12.18
CA ILE A 450 -9.00 -8.02 -11.02
C ILE A 450 -8.27 -8.72 -9.86
N ALA A 451 -8.70 -9.95 -9.51
CA ALA A 451 -8.10 -10.72 -8.43
C ALA A 451 -6.60 -10.98 -8.65
N ARG A 452 -6.23 -11.29 -9.91
CA ARG A 452 -4.83 -11.50 -10.29
C ARG A 452 -4.04 -10.20 -10.21
N ALA A 453 -4.51 -9.13 -10.82
CA ALA A 453 -3.81 -7.84 -10.90
C ALA A 453 -3.54 -7.22 -9.53
N ALA A 454 -4.50 -7.32 -8.60
CA ALA A 454 -4.34 -6.74 -7.26
C ALA A 454 -3.22 -7.39 -6.43
N GLY A 455 -2.85 -8.63 -6.74
CA GLY A 455 -1.75 -9.34 -6.09
C GLY A 455 -0.41 -9.27 -6.81
N GLU A 456 -0.36 -8.69 -8.02
CA GLU A 456 0.88 -8.65 -8.82
C GLU A 456 1.78 -7.50 -8.38
N VAL A 457 3.04 -7.81 -8.10
CA VAL A 457 4.05 -6.85 -7.64
C VAL A 457 5.22 -6.73 -8.61
N ALA A 458 5.75 -7.87 -9.06
CA ALA A 458 6.99 -7.94 -9.82
C ALA A 458 7.04 -7.06 -11.08
N PRO A 459 6.03 -7.04 -11.98
CA PRO A 459 6.05 -6.14 -13.13
C PRO A 459 5.96 -4.67 -12.72
N LEU A 460 5.21 -4.36 -11.67
CA LEU A 460 4.97 -2.99 -11.24
C LEU A 460 6.22 -2.32 -10.69
N MET A 461 7.11 -3.07 -10.03
CA MET A 461 8.40 -2.57 -9.52
C MET A 461 9.27 -1.96 -10.62
N LEU A 462 9.11 -2.40 -11.86
CA LEU A 462 9.89 -1.91 -13.00
C LEU A 462 9.22 -0.73 -13.72
N VAL A 463 7.88 -0.69 -13.74
CA VAL A 463 7.14 0.22 -14.62
C VAL A 463 6.43 1.39 -13.92
N GLY A 464 6.49 1.51 -12.57
CA GLY A 464 5.87 2.69 -11.97
C GLY A 464 5.74 2.74 -10.45
N VAL A 465 5.92 1.64 -9.74
CA VAL A 465 5.79 1.63 -8.27
C VAL A 465 7.06 2.15 -7.61
N VAL A 466 6.88 2.95 -6.57
CA VAL A 466 7.95 3.49 -5.74
C VAL A 466 7.67 3.26 -4.25
N LYS A 467 8.73 3.33 -3.46
CA LYS A 467 8.67 3.19 -2.00
C LYS A 467 7.80 4.29 -1.36
N MET A 468 8.07 5.53 -1.74
CA MET A 468 7.31 6.70 -1.30
C MET A 468 7.02 7.58 -2.52
N ALA A 469 5.78 7.91 -2.75
CA ALA A 469 5.36 8.85 -3.78
C ALA A 469 5.06 10.21 -3.14
N PRO A 470 5.64 11.31 -3.65
CA PRO A 470 5.44 12.63 -3.05
C PRO A 470 4.01 13.15 -3.21
N ASN A 471 3.32 12.71 -4.26
CA ASN A 471 1.94 13.10 -4.57
C ASN A 471 1.15 11.90 -5.07
N LEU A 472 -0.14 11.91 -4.79
CA LEU A 472 -1.06 10.94 -5.38
C LEU A 472 -1.20 11.15 -6.89
N PRO A 473 -1.51 10.10 -7.66
CA PRO A 473 -1.82 10.23 -9.08
C PRO A 473 -3.10 11.03 -9.39
N LEU A 474 -3.93 11.25 -8.39
CA LEU A 474 -5.16 12.05 -8.49
C LEU A 474 -5.06 13.19 -7.48
N ASP A 475 -5.18 14.43 -7.96
CA ASP A 475 -5.16 15.64 -7.13
C ASP A 475 -6.09 16.72 -7.69
N GLY A 476 -6.11 17.91 -7.05
CA GLY A 476 -6.94 19.05 -7.46
C GLY A 476 -6.42 19.84 -8.66
N ASN A 477 -5.24 19.53 -9.20
CA ASN A 477 -4.63 20.25 -10.30
C ASN A 477 -5.03 19.62 -11.64
N PHE A 478 -5.35 20.46 -12.65
CA PHE A 478 -5.66 19.95 -13.99
C PHE A 478 -4.44 19.24 -14.61
N PRO A 479 -4.52 18.02 -15.15
CA PRO A 479 -5.73 17.28 -15.61
C PRO A 479 -6.42 16.41 -14.56
N PHE A 480 -6.21 16.62 -13.26
CA PHE A 480 -6.74 15.90 -12.11
C PHE A 480 -6.23 14.46 -11.96
N LEU A 481 -6.15 13.68 -13.03
CA LEU A 481 -5.55 12.36 -13.09
C LEU A 481 -4.21 12.45 -13.84
N HIS A 482 -3.13 12.28 -13.10
CA HIS A 482 -1.76 12.36 -13.60
C HIS A 482 -1.22 10.96 -13.90
N LEU A 483 -1.34 10.56 -15.16
CA LEU A 483 -0.96 9.23 -15.64
C LEU A 483 0.56 9.00 -15.71
N ASP A 484 1.34 10.08 -15.70
CA ASP A 484 2.80 10.11 -15.69
C ASP A 484 3.40 9.87 -14.32
N ARG A 485 2.65 10.11 -13.23
CA ARG A 485 3.17 10.01 -11.86
C ARG A 485 3.44 8.56 -11.47
N LYS A 486 4.45 8.40 -10.63
CA LYS A 486 4.71 7.17 -9.89
C LYS A 486 3.71 7.03 -8.74
N PHE A 487 3.52 5.82 -8.25
CA PHE A 487 2.53 5.54 -7.21
C PHE A 487 3.04 4.48 -6.23
N MET A 488 2.39 4.40 -5.07
CA MET A 488 2.63 3.35 -4.09
C MET A 488 1.66 2.20 -4.30
N HIS A 489 2.07 0.98 -3.91
CA HIS A 489 1.25 -0.22 -4.04
C HIS A 489 1.42 -1.12 -2.81
N LEU A 490 0.32 -1.67 -2.27
CA LEU A 490 0.34 -2.48 -1.05
C LEU A 490 1.24 -3.72 -1.16
N GLY A 491 1.21 -4.39 -2.30
CA GLY A 491 2.09 -5.55 -2.51
C GLY A 491 3.58 -5.19 -2.51
N PHE A 492 3.92 -4.01 -3.04
CA PHE A 492 5.29 -3.50 -2.96
C PHE A 492 5.65 -3.07 -1.53
N HIS A 493 4.73 -2.46 -0.81
CA HIS A 493 4.93 -2.10 0.60
C HIS A 493 5.26 -3.34 1.45
N ILE A 494 4.53 -4.46 1.24
CA ILE A 494 4.84 -5.74 1.90
C ILE A 494 6.27 -6.19 1.59
N TYR A 495 6.69 -6.10 0.33
CA TYR A 495 8.04 -6.46 -0.10
C TYR A 495 9.10 -5.53 0.50
N ASP A 496 8.90 -4.22 0.42
CA ASP A 496 9.84 -3.22 0.92
C ASP A 496 10.06 -3.37 2.44
N VAL A 497 8.98 -3.40 3.21
CA VAL A 497 9.04 -3.53 4.67
C VAL A 497 9.56 -4.91 5.09
N GLY A 498 9.16 -5.97 4.39
CA GLY A 498 9.52 -7.34 4.76
C GLY A 498 10.93 -7.76 4.37
N PHE A 499 11.54 -7.14 3.36
CA PHE A 499 12.84 -7.59 2.82
C PHE A 499 13.88 -6.48 2.71
N GLN A 500 13.49 -5.21 2.68
CA GLN A 500 14.42 -4.08 2.53
C GLN A 500 14.53 -3.21 3.78
N SER A 501 13.74 -3.50 4.83
CA SER A 501 13.85 -2.81 6.11
C SER A 501 15.20 -3.12 6.78
N PRO A 502 15.85 -2.13 7.40
CA PRO A 502 17.08 -2.35 8.17
C PRO A 502 16.93 -3.38 9.30
N ASN A 503 15.72 -3.49 9.86
CA ASN A 503 15.36 -4.49 10.87
C ASN A 503 14.10 -5.25 10.45
N VAL A 504 14.30 -6.32 9.67
CA VAL A 504 13.21 -7.16 9.14
C VAL A 504 12.42 -7.85 10.27
N GLU A 505 13.07 -8.24 11.35
CA GLU A 505 12.39 -8.91 12.48
C GLU A 505 11.38 -7.96 13.15
N ALA A 506 11.79 -6.72 13.37
CA ALA A 506 10.95 -5.68 13.92
C ALA A 506 9.79 -5.29 12.99
N ALA A 507 9.99 -5.39 11.69
CA ALA A 507 8.97 -5.04 10.70
C ALA A 507 7.93 -6.14 10.43
N ARG A 508 8.17 -7.39 10.88
CA ARG A 508 7.26 -8.54 10.62
C ARG A 508 5.79 -8.29 10.95
N PRO A 509 5.38 -7.72 12.10
CA PRO A 509 3.97 -7.50 12.39
C PRO A 509 3.31 -6.51 11.42
N LEU A 510 4.03 -5.47 11.01
CA LEU A 510 3.56 -4.53 10.00
C LEU A 510 3.34 -5.23 8.64
N VAL A 511 4.23 -6.15 8.26
CA VAL A 511 4.07 -6.98 7.05
C VAL A 511 2.78 -7.80 7.12
N TYR A 512 2.48 -8.45 8.26
CA TYR A 512 1.23 -9.19 8.44
C TYR A 512 0.00 -8.28 8.43
N ALA A 513 0.07 -7.10 9.04
CA ALA A 513 -1.01 -6.11 9.02
C ALA A 513 -1.30 -5.63 7.59
N THR A 514 -0.25 -5.30 6.82
CA THR A 514 -0.40 -4.88 5.42
C THR A 514 -0.88 -6.03 4.53
N ALA A 515 -0.42 -7.26 4.77
CA ALA A 515 -0.90 -8.44 4.05
C ALA A 515 -2.39 -8.71 4.32
N LEU A 516 -2.83 -8.59 5.58
CA LEU A 516 -4.24 -8.70 5.96
C LEU A 516 -5.08 -7.64 5.24
N LEU A 517 -4.59 -6.40 5.20
CA LEU A 517 -5.25 -5.30 4.50
C LEU A 517 -5.34 -5.55 3.00
N LEU A 518 -4.26 -6.00 2.35
CA LEU A 518 -4.26 -6.35 0.92
C LEU A 518 -5.29 -7.44 0.62
N VAL A 519 -5.31 -8.52 1.40
CA VAL A 519 -6.29 -9.60 1.24
C VAL A 519 -7.71 -9.06 1.42
N SER A 520 -7.93 -8.20 2.41
CA SER A 520 -9.25 -7.58 2.66
C SER A 520 -9.71 -6.72 1.49
N ILE A 521 -8.83 -5.93 0.88
CA ILE A 521 -9.13 -5.12 -0.30
C ILE A 521 -9.43 -6.00 -1.51
N ILE A 522 -8.64 -7.06 -1.75
CA ILE A 522 -8.89 -8.01 -2.85
C ILE A 522 -10.27 -8.66 -2.67
N VAL A 523 -10.61 -9.08 -1.46
CA VAL A 523 -11.93 -9.67 -1.16
C VAL A 523 -13.03 -8.64 -1.39
N ALA A 524 -12.88 -7.40 -0.94
CA ALA A 524 -13.86 -6.33 -1.14
C ALA A 524 -14.08 -6.01 -2.63
N LEU A 525 -13.01 -5.90 -3.41
CA LEU A 525 -13.08 -5.69 -4.86
C LEU A 525 -13.80 -6.85 -5.56
N ASN A 526 -13.44 -8.09 -5.20
CA ASN A 526 -14.08 -9.28 -5.77
C ASN A 526 -15.56 -9.38 -5.39
N MET A 527 -15.91 -9.11 -4.14
CA MET A 527 -17.33 -9.11 -3.71
C MET A 527 -18.15 -8.06 -4.44
N THR A 528 -17.59 -6.88 -4.64
CA THR A 528 -18.22 -5.80 -5.41
C THR A 528 -18.45 -6.25 -6.85
N ALA A 529 -17.45 -6.80 -7.51
CA ALA A 529 -17.53 -7.28 -8.88
C ALA A 529 -18.52 -8.48 -9.01
N VAL A 530 -18.52 -9.40 -8.04
CA VAL A 530 -19.50 -10.50 -7.97
C VAL A 530 -20.93 -9.98 -7.79
N SER A 531 -21.12 -8.96 -6.97
CA SER A 531 -22.44 -8.33 -6.78
C SER A 531 -22.96 -7.72 -8.09
N ILE A 532 -22.09 -7.00 -8.82
CA ILE A 532 -22.42 -6.45 -10.14
C ILE A 532 -22.77 -7.58 -11.13
N ARG A 533 -21.94 -8.64 -11.19
CA ARG A 533 -22.22 -9.82 -12.04
C ARG A 533 -23.58 -10.44 -11.73
N ASN A 534 -23.90 -10.63 -10.45
CA ASN A 534 -25.15 -11.27 -10.06
C ASN A 534 -26.37 -10.41 -10.45
N ARG A 535 -26.30 -9.09 -10.29
CA ARG A 535 -27.34 -8.16 -10.76
C ARG A 535 -27.51 -8.21 -12.27
N LEU A 536 -26.43 -8.27 -13.04
CA LEU A 536 -26.48 -8.42 -14.50
C LEU A 536 -27.11 -9.76 -14.89
N ARG A 537 -26.70 -10.86 -14.23
CA ARG A 537 -27.26 -12.19 -14.47
C ARG A 537 -28.77 -12.23 -14.21
N GLU A 538 -29.27 -11.68 -13.12
CA GLU A 538 -30.70 -11.60 -12.83
C GLU A 538 -31.47 -10.82 -13.90
N LYS A 539 -30.91 -9.68 -14.35
CA LYS A 539 -31.52 -8.85 -15.41
C LYS A 539 -31.67 -9.60 -16.74
N TYR A 540 -30.69 -10.45 -17.09
CA TYR A 540 -30.68 -11.16 -18.38
C TYR A 540 -31.16 -12.61 -18.28
N ARG A 541 -31.50 -13.11 -17.09
CA ARG A 541 -31.99 -14.48 -16.86
C ARG A 541 -33.25 -14.80 -17.66
N MET A 542 -34.13 -13.81 -17.89
CA MET A 542 -35.35 -13.99 -18.70
C MET A 542 -35.06 -14.21 -20.20
N LEU A 543 -33.81 -14.00 -20.65
CA LEU A 543 -33.41 -14.25 -22.05
C LEU A 543 -32.78 -15.65 -22.24
N GLU A 544 -32.51 -16.39 -21.15
CA GLU A 544 -32.00 -17.77 -21.16
C GLU A 544 -33.11 -18.83 -21.29
N HIS A 545 -34.36 -18.46 -21.04
CA HIS A 545 -35.56 -19.30 -21.19
C HIS A 545 -36.41 -18.78 -22.34
#